data_ca9b344d16c5b7dadd54105dabdb3689
#
_entry.id   ca9b344d16c5b7dadd54105dabdb3689
#
_cell.length_a   1.000
_cell.length_b   1.000
_cell.length_c   1.000
_cell.angle_alpha   90.00
_cell.angle_beta   90.00
_cell.angle_gamma   90.00
#
_symmetry.space_group_name_H-M   'P 1'
#
loop_
_entity.id
_entity.type
_entity.pdbx_description
1 polymer ?
#
loop_
_entity_poly.entity_id
_entity_poly.type
_entity_poly.pdbx_seq_one_letter_code
_entity_poly.pdbx_strand_id
1 'polypeptide(L)'
;MPRPTVEELRLTSFKSYRRAVLPLAPLTVLHGPAGVGKSNALDALAVLSRLALGEEIAGSLDGLPERTGPLAGPVRGGLAGCVPHGRDAIILGCTVRSPHGLIRLDAVIRTDGPVRIARESLTLDGRTLMDTGEQDVRNRRVNVCWHNDTRQGDIRAPFPSGTMITAQLPLRVAGSSAGECLVLAASEDLLTALREVFPLHPVPALMRGWARADPQARLRSNAANISAVVARLSNECQRRYGQLLRAVQAVAPHPLLGLALAERETAGVQRVLAVFDEGVLGRTGADQASDGMLRHLAFAAVLLTGAGVLDLDVATEVPWAHRQLTVLAEDLGAGLSVEQAAALLRLAREMAERSQLRVVAALQEPAAAREALAGASGGGAVLVECRRDPDSGFTVLRPQVPRVPVQGGRGEAAGAGAGGRSAGGGSSAGTRAVPAGGSSAVGGAVPAGGAAGAGGAVLAGGAAGAGGAGGAAGRDAVDLEG
;
A
#
# COMPACT_ATOMS: atom_id res chain seq x y z
N MET A 1 -16.18 -5.18 20.83
CA MET A 1 -15.69 -3.80 20.88
C MET A 1 -15.30 -3.40 19.47
N PRO A 2 -15.50 -2.13 19.04
CA PRO A 2 -14.98 -1.67 17.76
C PRO A 2 -13.45 -1.78 17.76
N ARG A 3 -12.85 -2.12 16.60
CA ARG A 3 -11.41 -2.28 16.46
C ARG A 3 -10.74 -0.95 16.20
N PRO A 4 -9.50 -0.75 16.66
CA PRO A 4 -8.73 0.42 16.25
C PRO A 4 -8.48 0.41 14.74
N THR A 5 -8.85 1.49 14.06
CA THR A 5 -8.73 1.60 12.59
C THR A 5 -8.18 2.96 12.18
N VAL A 6 -7.18 2.98 11.28
CA VAL A 6 -6.66 4.23 10.73
C VAL A 6 -7.69 4.84 9.78
N GLU A 7 -8.20 6.03 10.05
CA GLU A 7 -9.18 6.72 9.21
C GLU A 7 -8.56 7.79 8.30
N GLU A 8 -7.39 8.27 8.67
CA GLU A 8 -6.75 9.36 7.97
C GLU A 8 -5.23 9.25 8.06
N LEU A 9 -4.56 9.47 6.94
CA LEU A 9 -3.10 9.61 6.86
C LEU A 9 -2.75 11.05 6.49
N ARG A 10 -1.94 11.72 7.31
CA ARG A 10 -1.45 13.08 7.05
C ARG A 10 -0.03 13.05 6.52
N LEU A 11 0.15 13.60 5.34
CA LEU A 11 1.39 13.69 4.58
C LEU A 11 1.85 15.16 4.56
N THR A 12 2.31 15.65 5.70
CA THR A 12 2.62 17.08 5.88
C THR A 12 3.94 17.46 5.21
N SER A 13 4.94 16.56 5.27
CA SER A 13 6.24 16.70 4.58
C SER A 13 6.80 15.30 4.35
N PHE A 14 6.53 14.71 3.19
CA PHE A 14 6.99 13.37 2.85
C PHE A 14 7.11 13.19 1.35
N LYS A 15 8.30 12.88 0.87
CA LYS A 15 8.56 12.67 -0.58
C LYS A 15 7.96 13.80 -1.42
N SER A 16 6.97 13.51 -2.24
CA SER A 16 6.29 14.47 -3.11
C SER A 16 5.10 15.18 -2.46
N TYR A 17 4.81 14.91 -1.20
CA TYR A 17 3.64 15.47 -0.52
C TYR A 17 3.99 16.68 0.35
N ARG A 18 3.08 17.65 0.35
CA ARG A 18 3.10 18.81 1.23
C ARG A 18 1.68 19.11 1.70
N ARG A 19 1.44 19.00 3.03
CA ARG A 19 0.13 19.26 3.66
C ARG A 19 -1.04 18.52 3.01
N ALA A 20 -0.81 17.28 2.56
CA ALA A 20 -1.86 16.44 2.01
C ALA A 20 -2.47 15.54 3.07
N VAL A 21 -3.75 15.26 2.92
CA VAL A 21 -4.52 14.37 3.77
C VAL A 21 -5.16 13.30 2.90
N LEU A 22 -4.92 12.03 3.25
CA LEU A 22 -5.52 10.88 2.60
C LEU A 22 -6.56 10.26 3.53
N PRO A 23 -7.86 10.34 3.20
CA PRO A 23 -8.88 9.58 3.92
C PRO A 23 -8.75 8.09 3.61
N LEU A 24 -8.89 7.26 4.63
CA LEU A 24 -8.78 5.82 4.53
C LEU A 24 -10.13 5.16 4.86
N ALA A 25 -10.75 4.55 3.84
CA ALA A 25 -11.91 3.69 3.95
C ALA A 25 -11.49 2.20 4.00
N PRO A 26 -12.41 1.27 4.26
CA PRO A 26 -12.14 -0.17 4.10
C PRO A 26 -11.50 -0.51 2.76
N LEU A 27 -11.96 0.09 1.66
CA LEU A 27 -11.28 0.10 0.36
C LEU A 27 -10.94 1.53 -0.04
N THR A 28 -9.66 1.84 -0.16
CA THR A 28 -9.15 3.12 -0.67
C THR A 28 -8.42 2.88 -1.98
N VAL A 29 -8.83 3.56 -3.04
CA VAL A 29 -8.20 3.43 -4.36
C VAL A 29 -7.61 4.76 -4.79
N LEU A 30 -6.29 4.78 -4.90
CA LEU A 30 -5.52 5.90 -5.45
C LEU A 30 -5.37 5.73 -6.96
N HIS A 31 -5.72 6.74 -7.75
CA HIS A 31 -5.54 6.68 -9.20
C HIS A 31 -4.89 7.95 -9.75
N GLY A 32 -4.30 7.82 -10.93
CA GLY A 32 -3.65 8.90 -11.66
C GLY A 32 -2.43 8.42 -12.44
N PRO A 33 -1.84 9.25 -13.30
CA PRO A 33 -0.69 8.89 -14.13
C PRO A 33 0.50 8.35 -13.34
N ALA A 34 1.45 7.71 -14.02
CA ALA A 34 2.71 7.32 -13.40
C ALA A 34 3.47 8.55 -12.89
N GLY A 35 4.20 8.42 -11.78
CA GLY A 35 5.02 9.49 -11.21
C GLY A 35 4.29 10.56 -10.39
N VAL A 36 2.94 10.51 -10.27
CA VAL A 36 2.19 11.52 -9.50
C VAL A 36 2.27 11.35 -7.97
N GLY A 37 2.84 10.22 -7.48
CA GLY A 37 3.06 10.02 -6.04
C GLY A 37 2.12 9.03 -5.37
N LYS A 38 1.33 8.24 -6.09
CA LYS A 38 0.45 7.19 -5.51
C LYS A 38 1.21 6.26 -4.56
N SER A 39 2.31 5.69 -5.05
CA SER A 39 3.16 4.79 -4.26
C SER A 39 3.81 5.49 -3.05
N ASN A 40 4.05 6.80 -3.14
CA ASN A 40 4.57 7.56 -2.00
C ASN A 40 3.57 7.60 -0.82
N ALA A 41 2.26 7.58 -1.09
CA ALA A 41 1.25 7.48 -0.04
C ALA A 41 1.25 6.09 0.62
N LEU A 42 1.43 5.02 -0.17
CA LEU A 42 1.60 3.66 0.35
C LEU A 42 2.87 3.55 1.20
N ASP A 43 3.98 4.12 0.72
CA ASP A 43 5.25 4.16 1.47
C ASP A 43 5.10 4.88 2.82
N ALA A 44 4.35 5.97 2.89
CA ALA A 44 4.12 6.70 4.14
C ALA A 44 3.39 5.85 5.19
N LEU A 45 2.39 5.06 4.78
CA LEU A 45 1.69 4.15 5.67
C LEU A 45 2.61 3.00 6.11
N ALA A 46 3.43 2.47 5.20
CA ALA A 46 4.45 1.48 5.53
C ALA A 46 5.50 2.04 6.50
N VAL A 47 5.91 3.30 6.37
CA VAL A 47 6.82 3.98 7.32
C VAL A 47 6.19 4.06 8.70
N LEU A 48 4.96 4.56 8.82
CA LEU A 48 4.28 4.62 10.13
C LEU A 48 4.14 3.24 10.76
N SER A 49 3.86 2.20 9.96
CA SER A 49 3.80 0.82 10.43
C SER A 49 5.14 0.37 11.03
N ARG A 50 6.25 0.62 10.34
CA ARG A 50 7.60 0.27 10.82
C ARG A 50 7.95 1.00 12.10
N LEU A 51 7.67 2.31 12.17
CA LEU A 51 7.90 3.10 13.37
C LEU A 51 7.09 2.58 14.56
N ALA A 52 5.85 2.12 14.32
CA ALA A 52 4.98 1.54 15.35
C ALA A 52 5.50 0.20 15.90
N LEU A 53 6.41 -0.48 15.19
CA LEU A 53 7.11 -1.66 15.71
C LEU A 53 8.17 -1.33 16.76
N GLY A 54 8.48 -0.05 16.96
CA GLY A 54 9.44 0.41 17.97
C GLY A 54 10.90 0.29 17.53
N GLU A 55 11.16 0.14 16.24
CA GLU A 55 12.49 0.05 15.65
C GLU A 55 13.19 1.41 15.57
N GLU A 56 14.53 1.40 15.43
CA GLU A 56 15.28 2.61 15.14
C GLU A 56 14.84 3.19 13.78
N ILE A 57 14.60 4.49 13.75
CA ILE A 57 14.04 5.18 12.58
C ILE A 57 14.93 5.00 11.34
N ALA A 58 16.24 5.19 11.47
CA ALA A 58 17.15 5.04 10.34
C ALA A 58 17.11 3.63 9.76
N GLY A 59 17.22 2.61 10.61
CA GLY A 59 17.12 1.20 10.21
C GLY A 59 15.76 0.84 9.60
N SER A 60 14.68 1.38 10.16
CA SER A 60 13.33 1.17 9.63
C SER A 60 13.16 1.71 8.21
N LEU A 61 13.85 2.79 7.84
CA LEU A 61 13.72 3.42 6.53
C LEU A 61 14.74 2.90 5.52
N ASP A 62 15.97 2.62 5.94
CA ASP A 62 17.06 2.13 5.08
C ASP A 62 17.07 0.60 4.95
N GLY A 63 16.22 -0.11 5.70
CA GLY A 63 16.17 -1.56 5.79
C GLY A 63 17.15 -2.10 6.83
N LEU A 64 16.75 -3.22 7.42
CA LEU A 64 17.57 -3.96 8.40
C LEU A 64 18.03 -5.26 7.75
N PRO A 65 19.34 -5.42 7.45
CA PRO A 65 19.86 -6.60 6.74
C PRO A 65 19.57 -7.92 7.46
N GLU A 66 19.47 -7.88 8.79
CA GLU A 66 19.26 -9.05 9.63
C GLU A 66 17.79 -9.45 9.76
N ARG A 67 16.86 -8.60 9.26
CA ARG A 67 15.45 -8.82 9.39
C ARG A 67 14.88 -9.57 8.18
N THR A 68 13.98 -10.50 8.44
CA THR A 68 13.17 -11.18 7.42
C THR A 68 11.74 -10.67 7.48
N GLY A 69 11.03 -10.71 6.35
CA GLY A 69 9.63 -10.31 6.30
C GLY A 69 9.34 -9.16 5.33
N PRO A 70 8.07 -8.77 5.18
CA PRO A 70 7.62 -7.84 4.14
C PRO A 70 8.09 -6.40 4.34
N LEU A 71 8.43 -6.04 5.57
CA LEU A 71 8.92 -4.71 5.94
C LEU A 71 10.44 -4.67 6.19
N ALA A 72 11.17 -5.76 5.92
CA ALA A 72 12.61 -5.85 6.17
C ALA A 72 13.46 -5.03 5.19
N GLY A 73 13.02 -4.93 3.94
CA GLY A 73 13.72 -4.16 2.91
C GLY A 73 13.62 -2.65 3.13
N PRO A 74 14.45 -1.83 2.48
CA PRO A 74 14.37 -0.38 2.57
C PRO A 74 13.02 0.14 2.06
N VAL A 75 12.55 1.24 2.61
CA VAL A 75 11.52 2.05 1.96
C VAL A 75 12.10 2.57 0.66
N ARG A 76 11.31 2.66 -0.40
CA ARG A 76 11.77 3.11 -1.70
C ARG A 76 12.54 4.43 -1.61
N GLY A 77 13.84 4.39 -1.94
CA GLY A 77 14.77 5.49 -1.80
C GLY A 77 15.37 5.67 -0.40
N GLY A 78 15.10 4.75 0.53
CA GLY A 78 15.62 4.80 1.90
C GLY A 78 15.21 6.06 2.66
N LEU A 79 15.91 6.37 3.73
CA LEU A 79 15.71 7.58 4.52
C LEU A 79 15.84 8.85 3.67
N ALA A 80 16.89 8.95 2.87
CA ALA A 80 17.14 10.12 2.02
C ALA A 80 16.01 10.37 1.02
N GLY A 81 15.46 9.30 0.42
CA GLY A 81 14.34 9.38 -0.51
C GLY A 81 12.99 9.70 0.15
N CYS A 82 12.88 9.59 1.47
CA CYS A 82 11.67 9.97 2.22
C CYS A 82 11.59 11.48 2.52
N VAL A 83 12.73 12.16 2.54
CA VAL A 83 12.81 13.61 2.81
C VAL A 83 12.46 14.37 1.53
N PRO A 84 11.52 15.33 1.55
CA PRO A 84 11.27 16.20 0.40
C PRO A 84 12.49 17.05 0.02
N HIS A 85 12.68 17.30 -1.27
CA HIS A 85 13.77 18.14 -1.74
C HIS A 85 13.80 19.51 -1.04
N GLY A 86 14.99 19.92 -0.62
CA GLY A 86 15.21 21.19 0.09
C GLY A 86 14.64 21.24 1.50
N ARG A 87 14.37 20.08 2.11
CA ARG A 87 13.91 19.92 3.49
C ARG A 87 14.88 19.03 4.27
N ASP A 88 14.74 19.08 5.57
CA ASP A 88 15.55 18.33 6.55
C ASP A 88 14.67 17.54 7.53
N ALA A 89 13.38 17.42 7.20
CA ALA A 89 12.42 16.76 8.07
C ALA A 89 11.35 15.99 7.28
N ILE A 90 11.00 14.84 7.82
CA ILE A 90 9.83 14.06 7.50
C ILE A 90 8.74 14.41 8.53
N ILE A 91 7.53 14.74 8.06
CA ILE A 91 6.39 15.04 8.93
C ILE A 91 5.21 14.20 8.48
N LEU A 92 4.86 13.23 9.32
CA LEU A 92 3.76 12.29 9.10
C LEU A 92 2.83 12.28 10.30
N GLY A 93 1.59 11.88 10.07
CA GLY A 93 0.64 11.66 11.12
C GLY A 93 -0.53 10.80 10.66
N CYS A 94 -1.31 10.30 11.61
CA CYS A 94 -2.52 9.56 11.31
C CYS A 94 -3.60 9.86 12.36
N THR A 95 -4.84 9.53 11.98
CA THR A 95 -5.98 9.53 12.88
C THR A 95 -6.52 8.11 12.96
N VAL A 96 -6.70 7.60 14.17
CA VAL A 96 -7.18 6.26 14.46
C VAL A 96 -8.49 6.36 15.22
N ARG A 97 -9.53 5.72 14.71
CA ARG A 97 -10.76 5.50 15.48
C ARG A 97 -10.58 4.28 16.37
N SER A 98 -10.76 4.46 17.64
CA SER A 98 -10.60 3.41 18.66
C SER A 98 -11.85 3.27 19.53
N PRO A 99 -11.94 2.20 20.35
CA PRO A 99 -12.98 2.08 21.37
C PRO A 99 -13.00 3.24 22.38
N HIS A 100 -11.85 3.88 22.58
CA HIS A 100 -11.66 4.95 23.57
C HIS A 100 -11.93 6.35 22.99
N GLY A 101 -12.06 6.50 21.67
CA GLY A 101 -12.26 7.77 21.00
C GLY A 101 -11.39 7.94 19.76
N LEU A 102 -11.27 9.17 19.30
CA LEU A 102 -10.48 9.53 18.11
C LEU A 102 -9.05 9.87 18.53
N ILE A 103 -8.12 8.96 18.23
CA ILE A 103 -6.70 9.12 18.52
C ILE A 103 -6.02 9.80 17.35
N ARG A 104 -5.21 10.82 17.61
CA ARG A 104 -4.41 11.49 16.60
C ARG A 104 -2.94 11.46 17.00
N LEU A 105 -2.10 11.03 16.07
CA LEU A 105 -0.64 11.04 16.15
C LEU A 105 -0.09 12.01 15.11
N ASP A 106 0.82 12.88 15.49
CA ASP A 106 1.64 13.68 14.59
C ASP A 106 3.11 13.56 15.00
N ALA A 107 3.98 13.26 14.04
CA ALA A 107 5.41 13.04 14.26
C ALA A 107 6.27 13.87 13.30
N VAL A 108 7.31 14.50 13.83
CA VAL A 108 8.34 15.23 13.09
C VAL A 108 9.66 14.51 13.30
N ILE A 109 10.23 13.99 12.22
CA ILE A 109 11.53 13.30 12.20
C ILE A 109 12.53 14.22 11.52
N ARG A 110 13.60 14.58 12.23
CA ARG A 110 14.69 15.41 11.70
C ARG A 110 15.81 14.52 11.17
N THR A 111 16.40 14.97 10.07
CA THR A 111 17.50 14.27 9.38
C THR A 111 18.76 15.12 9.25
N ASP A 112 18.75 16.34 9.82
CA ASP A 112 19.88 17.25 9.93
C ASP A 112 20.82 16.82 11.07
N GLY A 113 21.61 15.81 10.87
CA GLY A 113 22.45 15.16 11.89
C GLY A 113 21.94 13.77 12.24
N PRO A 114 22.07 13.30 13.50
CA PRO A 114 21.49 12.03 13.89
C PRO A 114 19.97 12.02 13.70
N VAL A 115 19.45 10.99 13.01
CA VAL A 115 18.03 10.83 12.78
C VAL A 115 17.29 10.69 14.11
N ARG A 116 16.26 11.50 14.29
CA ARG A 116 15.58 11.58 15.58
C ARG A 116 14.14 12.06 15.48
N ILE A 117 13.29 11.65 16.41
CA ILE A 117 12.03 12.32 16.68
C ILE A 117 12.35 13.71 17.24
N ALA A 118 11.97 14.74 16.48
CA ALA A 118 12.06 16.12 16.92
C ALA A 118 10.82 16.57 17.65
N ARG A 119 9.66 16.11 17.20
CA ARG A 119 8.39 16.31 17.87
C ARG A 119 7.49 15.12 17.61
N GLU A 120 6.77 14.71 18.65
CA GLU A 120 5.71 13.74 18.55
C GLU A 120 4.61 14.11 19.54
N SER A 121 3.37 14.06 19.10
CA SER A 121 2.22 14.33 19.93
C SER A 121 1.13 13.27 19.73
N LEU A 122 0.53 12.83 20.82
CA LEU A 122 -0.60 11.90 20.87
C LEU A 122 -1.77 12.60 21.54
N THR A 123 -2.91 12.67 20.85
CA THR A 123 -4.15 13.25 21.41
C THR A 123 -5.29 12.26 21.32
N LEU A 124 -6.25 12.36 22.26
CA LEU A 124 -7.50 11.61 22.24
C LEU A 124 -8.66 12.62 22.33
N ASP A 125 -9.55 12.61 21.33
CA ASP A 125 -10.68 13.56 21.19
C ASP A 125 -10.25 15.02 21.38
N GLY A 126 -9.05 15.37 20.86
CA GLY A 126 -8.45 16.69 20.96
C GLY A 126 -7.72 16.99 22.27
N ARG A 127 -7.80 16.13 23.29
CA ARG A 127 -7.03 16.24 24.52
C ARG A 127 -5.63 15.68 24.31
N THR A 128 -4.61 16.43 24.69
CA THR A 128 -3.22 15.94 24.66
C THR A 128 -3.00 14.88 25.72
N LEU A 129 -2.57 13.69 25.30
CA LEU A 129 -2.18 12.58 26.17
C LEU A 129 -0.67 12.50 26.34
N MET A 130 0.09 12.83 25.28
CA MET A 130 1.53 12.88 25.27
C MET A 130 2.01 13.95 24.31
N ASP A 131 3.02 14.70 24.69
CA ASP A 131 3.76 15.62 23.82
C ASP A 131 5.24 15.58 24.18
N THR A 132 6.08 15.85 23.17
CA THR A 132 7.52 15.98 23.35
C THR A 132 7.90 17.43 23.55
N GLY A 133 8.82 17.67 24.47
CA GLY A 133 9.36 18.99 24.81
C GLY A 133 10.79 19.16 24.31
N GLU A 134 11.63 19.67 25.21
CA GLU A 134 13.02 19.99 24.95
C GLU A 134 13.86 18.77 24.55
N GLN A 135 14.77 18.98 23.60
CA GLN A 135 15.65 17.93 23.05
C GLN A 135 17.06 18.05 23.58
N ASP A 136 17.63 16.92 23.97
CA ASP A 136 19.05 16.72 24.15
C ASP A 136 19.61 15.95 22.95
N VAL A 137 20.02 16.69 21.94
CA VAL A 137 20.53 16.12 20.69
C VAL A 137 21.85 15.36 20.91
N ARG A 138 22.69 15.84 21.88
CA ARG A 138 23.97 15.20 22.18
C ARG A 138 23.80 13.79 22.74
N ASN A 139 22.86 13.63 23.65
CA ASN A 139 22.55 12.34 24.28
C ASN A 139 21.45 11.56 23.56
N ARG A 140 21.01 12.01 22.38
CA ARG A 140 19.91 11.41 21.61
C ARG A 140 18.64 11.18 22.44
N ARG A 141 18.26 12.18 23.24
CA ARG A 141 17.06 12.14 24.10
C ARG A 141 16.13 13.30 23.82
N VAL A 142 14.87 13.09 24.14
CA VAL A 142 13.81 14.10 24.11
C VAL A 142 13.03 13.99 25.41
N ASN A 143 12.69 15.12 26.02
CA ASN A 143 11.81 15.15 27.18
C ASN A 143 10.38 14.89 26.71
N VAL A 144 9.72 13.91 27.31
CA VAL A 144 8.35 13.53 27.01
C VAL A 144 7.48 13.86 28.21
N CYS A 145 6.37 14.53 27.97
CA CYS A 145 5.33 14.84 28.94
C CYS A 145 4.11 13.98 28.63
N TRP A 146 3.60 13.24 29.61
CA TRP A 146 2.36 12.49 29.43
C TRP A 146 1.36 12.77 30.53
N HIS A 147 0.09 12.63 30.15
CA HIS A 147 -1.02 12.93 31.00
C HIS A 147 -1.07 12.03 32.23
N ASN A 148 -1.19 12.69 33.39
CA ASN A 148 -1.45 12.08 34.68
C ASN A 148 -2.49 12.93 35.41
N ASP A 149 -3.62 12.35 35.76
CA ASP A 149 -4.74 13.02 36.41
C ASP A 149 -4.59 13.14 37.94
N THR A 150 -3.39 12.87 38.46
CA THR A 150 -3.09 13.08 39.87
C THR A 150 -2.86 14.57 40.21
N ARG A 151 -2.86 14.91 41.50
CA ARG A 151 -2.56 16.27 41.97
C ARG A 151 -1.15 16.75 41.59
N GLN A 152 -0.24 15.84 41.28
CA GLN A 152 1.12 16.17 40.87
C GLN A 152 1.17 16.67 39.41
N GLY A 153 0.08 16.53 38.64
CA GLY A 153 0.01 16.89 37.21
C GLY A 153 0.74 15.92 36.32
N ASP A 154 0.98 16.35 35.09
CA ASP A 154 1.60 15.51 34.04
C ASP A 154 3.04 15.14 34.38
N ILE A 155 3.40 13.91 34.06
CA ILE A 155 4.73 13.35 34.34
C ILE A 155 5.66 13.67 33.16
N ARG A 156 6.93 13.94 33.50
CA ARG A 156 8.00 14.22 32.51
C ARG A 156 9.18 13.29 32.71
N ALA A 157 9.66 12.72 31.60
CA ALA A 157 10.86 11.91 31.61
C ALA A 157 11.61 11.97 30.25
N PRO A 158 12.93 11.75 30.23
CA PRO A 158 13.71 11.69 28.99
C PRO A 158 13.57 10.32 28.34
N PHE A 159 13.23 10.32 27.03
CA PHE A 159 13.12 9.15 26.18
C PHE A 159 14.21 9.15 25.08
N PRO A 160 14.66 7.97 24.60
CA PRO A 160 15.46 7.89 23.38
C PRO A 160 14.71 8.49 22.20
N SER A 161 15.37 9.38 21.45
CA SER A 161 14.76 10.07 20.31
C SER A 161 14.92 9.33 18.97
N GLY A 162 15.69 8.24 18.93
CA GLY A 162 15.94 7.44 17.73
C GLY A 162 14.82 6.48 17.36
N THR A 163 13.79 6.34 18.19
CA THR A 163 12.61 5.48 17.97
C THR A 163 11.34 6.28 18.25
N MET A 164 10.22 5.82 17.69
CA MET A 164 8.90 6.42 17.91
C MET A 164 8.58 6.48 19.40
N ILE A 165 8.21 7.64 19.93
CA ILE A 165 7.94 7.84 21.35
C ILE A 165 6.71 7.05 21.80
N THR A 166 5.62 7.12 21.04
CA THR A 166 4.39 6.37 21.33
C THR A 166 4.66 4.86 21.43
N ALA A 167 5.58 4.30 20.64
CA ALA A 167 5.93 2.88 20.71
C ALA A 167 6.70 2.51 22.01
N GLN A 168 7.26 3.49 22.70
CA GLN A 168 7.99 3.30 23.97
C GLN A 168 7.09 3.44 25.19
N LEU A 169 5.91 4.11 25.08
CA LEU A 169 5.02 4.39 26.21
C LEU A 169 4.60 3.13 26.97
N PRO A 170 4.20 2.00 26.31
CA PRO A 170 3.79 0.80 27.03
C PRO A 170 4.87 0.21 27.95
N LEU A 171 6.16 0.49 27.68
CA LEU A 171 7.29 0.02 28.46
C LEU A 171 7.75 1.00 29.55
N ARG A 172 7.22 2.23 29.58
CA ARG A 172 7.74 3.31 30.42
C ARG A 172 6.71 3.99 31.32
N VAL A 173 5.43 3.91 30.93
CA VAL A 173 4.34 4.47 31.72
C VAL A 173 3.84 3.39 32.68
N ALA A 174 3.74 3.72 33.95
CA ALA A 174 3.43 2.75 35.01
C ALA A 174 1.95 2.31 35.02
N GLY A 175 1.03 3.13 34.49
CA GLY A 175 -0.40 2.88 34.54
C GLY A 175 -0.98 2.98 35.96
N SER A 176 -0.38 3.79 36.82
CA SER A 176 -0.73 3.91 38.22
C SER A 176 -1.90 4.86 38.49
N SER A 177 -2.30 5.65 37.50
CA SER A 177 -3.43 6.57 37.54
C SER A 177 -4.38 6.32 36.37
N ALA A 178 -5.62 6.82 36.46
CA ALA A 178 -6.59 6.73 35.39
C ALA A 178 -6.10 7.46 34.11
N GLY A 179 -5.40 8.60 34.29
CA GLY A 179 -4.77 9.32 33.19
C GLY A 179 -3.68 8.51 32.50
N GLU A 180 -2.79 7.87 33.27
CA GLU A 180 -1.78 6.97 32.71
C GLU A 180 -2.38 5.74 32.03
N CYS A 181 -3.41 5.13 32.58
CA CYS A 181 -4.14 4.03 31.94
C CYS A 181 -4.74 4.47 30.60
N LEU A 182 -5.24 5.70 30.50
CA LEU A 182 -5.75 6.25 29.25
C LEU A 182 -4.64 6.47 28.20
N VAL A 183 -3.47 6.94 28.62
CA VAL A 183 -2.27 7.07 27.75
C VAL A 183 -1.87 5.70 27.20
N LEU A 184 -1.81 4.68 28.05
CA LEU A 184 -1.49 3.31 27.63
C LEU A 184 -2.52 2.75 26.66
N ALA A 185 -3.81 2.84 26.97
CA ALA A 185 -4.88 2.34 26.11
C ALA A 185 -4.87 3.00 24.72
N ALA A 186 -4.71 4.33 24.68
CA ALA A 186 -4.63 5.06 23.41
C ALA A 186 -3.37 4.70 22.62
N SER A 187 -2.23 4.51 23.28
CA SER A 187 -0.98 4.09 22.64
C SER A 187 -1.10 2.68 22.05
N GLU A 188 -1.64 1.73 22.80
CA GLU A 188 -1.84 0.34 22.36
C GLU A 188 -2.82 0.26 21.18
N ASP A 189 -3.92 1.01 21.21
CA ASP A 189 -4.88 1.08 20.11
C ASP A 189 -4.24 1.64 18.84
N LEU A 190 -3.47 2.72 18.96
CA LEU A 190 -2.75 3.30 17.82
C LEU A 190 -1.74 2.31 17.24
N LEU A 191 -0.91 1.70 18.08
CA LEU A 191 0.10 0.74 17.66
C LEU A 191 -0.54 -0.49 17.00
N THR A 192 -1.65 -0.98 17.57
CA THR A 192 -2.41 -2.10 16.99
C THR A 192 -2.95 -1.77 15.60
N ALA A 193 -3.46 -0.54 15.40
CA ALA A 193 -3.97 -0.10 14.10
C ALA A 193 -2.87 0.03 13.03
N LEU A 194 -1.62 0.30 13.42
CA LEU A 194 -0.50 0.53 12.51
C LEU A 194 0.36 -0.70 12.24
N ARG A 195 0.42 -1.69 13.12
CA ARG A 195 1.40 -2.78 13.03
C ARG A 195 1.14 -3.79 11.92
N GLU A 196 -0.10 -4.09 11.60
CA GLU A 196 -0.42 -5.12 10.60
C GLU A 196 -0.61 -4.51 9.21
N VAL A 197 0.47 -4.06 8.60
CA VAL A 197 0.51 -3.55 7.22
C VAL A 197 1.29 -4.53 6.35
N PHE A 198 0.67 -4.99 5.26
CA PHE A 198 1.27 -5.89 4.30
C PHE A 198 1.41 -5.19 2.94
N PRO A 199 2.62 -4.77 2.53
CA PRO A 199 2.86 -4.27 1.18
C PRO A 199 2.87 -5.46 0.22
N LEU A 200 2.00 -5.40 -0.79
CA LEU A 200 1.89 -6.41 -1.84
C LEU A 200 2.27 -5.81 -3.19
N HIS A 201 3.38 -6.25 -3.69
CA HIS A 201 3.91 -5.88 -5.01
C HIS A 201 4.33 -7.15 -5.77
N PRO A 202 3.40 -7.89 -6.39
CA PRO A 202 3.71 -9.14 -7.08
C PRO A 202 4.70 -8.91 -8.22
N VAL A 203 5.76 -9.72 -8.27
CA VAL A 203 6.79 -9.69 -9.32
C VAL A 203 6.69 -10.97 -10.13
N PRO A 204 5.98 -10.98 -11.28
CA PRO A 204 5.73 -12.18 -12.08
C PRO A 204 6.99 -12.96 -12.43
N ALA A 205 8.08 -12.26 -12.75
CA ALA A 205 9.36 -12.89 -13.04
C ALA A 205 9.86 -13.81 -11.90
N LEU A 206 9.62 -13.42 -10.64
CA LEU A 206 9.98 -14.23 -9.47
C LEU A 206 8.94 -15.32 -9.18
N MET A 207 7.66 -15.07 -9.51
CA MET A 207 6.56 -16.01 -9.30
C MET A 207 6.63 -17.23 -10.22
N ARG A 208 7.33 -17.13 -11.35
CA ARG A 208 7.55 -18.22 -12.29
C ARG A 208 8.50 -19.29 -11.78
N GLY A 209 9.21 -19.03 -10.70
CA GLY A 209 10.16 -19.97 -10.12
C GLY A 209 9.51 -21.14 -9.38
N TRP A 210 10.18 -22.29 -9.40
CA TRP A 210 9.84 -23.41 -8.53
C TRP A 210 10.09 -23.05 -7.07
N ALA A 211 9.04 -23.03 -6.25
CA ALA A 211 9.14 -22.73 -4.84
C ALA A 211 9.49 -24.01 -4.04
N ARG A 212 10.20 -23.87 -2.93
CA ARG A 212 10.38 -24.97 -1.98
C ARG A 212 9.01 -25.34 -1.40
N ALA A 213 8.69 -26.63 -1.35
CA ALA A 213 7.51 -27.11 -0.68
C ALA A 213 7.63 -26.82 0.83
N ASP A 214 6.66 -26.09 1.37
CA ASP A 214 6.62 -25.73 2.78
C ASP A 214 5.15 -25.76 3.25
N PRO A 215 4.80 -26.69 4.14
CA PRO A 215 3.46 -26.78 4.69
C PRO A 215 3.01 -25.52 5.44
N GLN A 216 3.95 -24.71 5.89
CA GLN A 216 3.68 -23.43 6.59
C GLN A 216 4.03 -22.20 5.74
N ALA A 217 4.11 -22.37 4.42
CA ALA A 217 4.46 -21.27 3.51
C ALA A 217 3.63 -20.02 3.79
N ARG A 218 4.31 -18.89 4.02
CA ARG A 218 3.68 -17.57 4.14
C ARG A 218 4.00 -16.74 2.92
N LEU A 219 2.99 -16.07 2.36
CA LEU A 219 3.15 -15.29 1.14
C LEU A 219 4.07 -14.09 1.39
N ARG A 220 5.10 -13.98 0.58
CA ARG A 220 6.01 -12.84 0.57
C ARG A 220 5.40 -11.66 -0.16
N SER A 221 5.82 -10.44 0.15
CA SER A 221 5.31 -9.21 -0.48
C SER A 221 5.50 -9.16 -2.00
N ASN A 222 6.54 -9.80 -2.55
CA ASN A 222 6.77 -9.93 -4.00
C ASN A 222 6.09 -11.15 -4.63
N ALA A 223 5.37 -11.94 -3.83
CA ALA A 223 4.68 -13.17 -4.20
C ALA A 223 5.58 -14.26 -4.86
N ALA A 224 6.91 -14.19 -4.70
CA ALA A 224 7.83 -15.14 -5.32
C ALA A 224 7.57 -16.61 -4.96
N ASN A 225 6.93 -16.86 -3.82
CA ASN A 225 6.62 -18.20 -3.32
C ASN A 225 5.13 -18.57 -3.45
N ILE A 226 4.40 -17.95 -4.37
CA ILE A 226 2.96 -18.17 -4.54
C ILE A 226 2.61 -19.66 -4.75
N SER A 227 3.44 -20.40 -5.48
CA SER A 227 3.24 -21.83 -5.71
C SER A 227 3.23 -22.64 -4.41
N ALA A 228 4.11 -22.32 -3.45
CA ALA A 228 4.12 -22.96 -2.14
C ALA A 228 2.88 -22.59 -1.31
N VAL A 229 2.40 -21.35 -1.43
CA VAL A 229 1.18 -20.90 -0.76
C VAL A 229 -0.07 -21.59 -1.33
N VAL A 230 -0.15 -21.76 -2.65
CA VAL A 230 -1.23 -22.53 -3.30
C VAL A 230 -1.21 -23.98 -2.82
N ALA A 231 -0.02 -24.61 -2.72
CA ALA A 231 0.16 -25.96 -2.18
C ALA A 231 -0.32 -26.06 -0.73
N ARG A 232 0.06 -25.12 0.11
CA ARG A 232 -0.42 -25.04 1.49
C ARG A 232 -1.95 -24.95 1.54
N LEU A 233 -2.55 -24.04 0.79
CA LEU A 233 -4.00 -23.81 0.78
C LEU A 233 -4.78 -25.04 0.29
N SER A 234 -4.27 -25.77 -0.70
CA SER A 234 -4.90 -26.99 -1.21
C SER A 234 -4.92 -28.10 -0.16
N ASN A 235 -3.94 -28.15 0.73
CA ASN A 235 -3.83 -29.16 1.78
C ASN A 235 -4.55 -28.76 3.08
N GLU A 236 -4.50 -27.47 3.47
CA GLU A 236 -5.04 -27.03 4.76
C GLU A 236 -6.55 -26.73 4.72
N CYS A 237 -7.05 -26.16 3.63
CA CYS A 237 -8.41 -25.64 3.61
C CYS A 237 -9.06 -25.68 2.22
N GLN A 238 -9.80 -26.74 1.92
CA GLN A 238 -10.52 -26.90 0.66
C GLN A 238 -11.50 -25.75 0.37
N ARG A 239 -12.07 -25.11 1.41
CA ARG A 239 -12.97 -23.98 1.24
C ARG A 239 -12.22 -22.74 0.70
N ARG A 240 -11.09 -22.39 1.31
CA ARG A 240 -10.25 -21.25 0.87
C ARG A 240 -9.66 -21.50 -0.51
N TYR A 241 -9.18 -22.72 -0.73
CA TYR A 241 -8.67 -23.13 -2.02
C TYR A 241 -9.75 -23.04 -3.12
N GLY A 242 -10.95 -23.52 -2.87
CA GLY A 242 -12.07 -23.42 -3.80
C GLY A 242 -12.51 -21.97 -4.04
N GLN A 243 -12.39 -21.08 -3.05
CA GLN A 243 -12.65 -19.65 -3.25
C GLN A 243 -11.56 -19.02 -4.14
N LEU A 244 -10.30 -19.36 -3.92
CA LEU A 244 -9.18 -18.89 -4.74
C LEU A 244 -9.35 -19.36 -6.20
N LEU A 245 -9.66 -20.63 -6.40
CA LEU A 245 -9.94 -21.18 -7.73
C LEU A 245 -11.06 -20.40 -8.43
N ARG A 246 -12.20 -20.18 -7.77
CA ARG A 246 -13.30 -19.41 -8.35
C ARG A 246 -12.90 -17.95 -8.68
N ALA A 247 -12.11 -17.31 -7.84
CA ALA A 247 -11.64 -15.96 -8.10
C ALA A 247 -10.76 -15.89 -9.37
N VAL A 248 -9.91 -16.90 -9.56
CA VAL A 248 -9.06 -16.99 -10.76
C VAL A 248 -9.88 -17.35 -11.99
N GLN A 249 -10.83 -18.30 -11.88
CA GLN A 249 -11.75 -18.68 -12.96
C GLN A 249 -12.58 -17.50 -13.47
N ALA A 250 -13.02 -16.62 -12.58
CA ALA A 250 -13.89 -15.48 -12.93
C ALA A 250 -13.21 -14.47 -13.89
N VAL A 251 -11.89 -14.48 -14.01
CA VAL A 251 -11.11 -13.53 -14.81
C VAL A 251 -10.27 -14.21 -15.90
N ALA A 252 -10.24 -15.53 -15.91
CA ALA A 252 -9.53 -16.28 -16.94
C ALA A 252 -10.17 -16.00 -18.31
N PRO A 253 -9.37 -15.73 -19.36
CA PRO A 253 -9.88 -15.43 -20.70
C PRO A 253 -10.49 -16.66 -21.42
N HIS A 254 -10.29 -17.84 -20.83
CA HIS A 254 -10.82 -19.12 -21.32
C HIS A 254 -11.17 -20.01 -20.11
N PRO A 255 -11.95 -21.08 -20.31
CA PRO A 255 -12.35 -21.96 -19.23
C PRO A 255 -11.16 -22.55 -18.48
N LEU A 256 -11.07 -22.28 -17.18
CA LEU A 256 -10.08 -22.84 -16.27
C LEU A 256 -10.79 -23.92 -15.43
N LEU A 257 -10.36 -25.18 -15.52
CA LEU A 257 -10.96 -26.29 -14.79
C LEU A 257 -10.45 -26.37 -13.36
N GLY A 258 -9.17 -26.02 -13.12
CA GLY A 258 -8.57 -26.15 -11.81
C GLY A 258 -7.23 -25.43 -11.66
N LEU A 259 -6.79 -25.34 -10.41
CA LEU A 259 -5.41 -25.08 -10.04
C LEU A 259 -4.82 -26.41 -9.57
N ALA A 260 -3.75 -26.86 -10.18
CA ALA A 260 -3.02 -28.06 -9.80
C ALA A 260 -1.62 -27.68 -9.30
N LEU A 261 -0.84 -28.68 -8.91
CA LEU A 261 0.55 -28.52 -8.53
C LEU A 261 1.38 -29.49 -9.36
N ALA A 262 2.46 -28.99 -9.93
CA ALA A 262 3.57 -29.82 -10.37
C ALA A 262 4.58 -29.93 -9.24
N GLU A 263 5.10 -31.12 -9.04
CA GLU A 263 6.08 -31.41 -7.99
C GLU A 263 7.36 -31.94 -8.63
N ARG A 264 8.48 -31.58 -8.07
CA ARG A 264 9.78 -32.14 -8.42
C ARG A 264 10.72 -32.15 -7.23
N GLU A 265 11.61 -33.11 -7.19
CA GLU A 265 12.71 -33.09 -6.27
C GLU A 265 14.00 -32.60 -6.96
N THR A 266 14.69 -31.69 -6.31
CA THR A 266 15.97 -31.17 -6.79
C THR A 266 16.92 -31.08 -5.63
N ALA A 267 18.04 -31.81 -5.70
CA ALA A 267 19.05 -31.88 -4.65
C ALA A 267 18.47 -32.25 -3.25
N GLY A 268 17.56 -33.22 -3.18
CA GLY A 268 16.88 -33.62 -1.93
C GLY A 268 15.85 -32.64 -1.39
N VAL A 269 15.50 -31.61 -2.16
CA VAL A 269 14.49 -30.60 -1.76
C VAL A 269 13.27 -30.72 -2.65
N GLN A 270 12.13 -30.98 -2.04
CA GLN A 270 10.83 -30.95 -2.71
C GLN A 270 10.48 -29.51 -3.12
N ARG A 271 10.13 -29.37 -4.40
CA ARG A 271 9.71 -28.10 -4.99
C ARG A 271 8.36 -28.24 -5.67
N VAL A 272 7.60 -27.17 -5.63
CA VAL A 272 6.26 -27.08 -6.20
C VAL A 272 6.14 -25.92 -7.16
N LEU A 273 5.31 -26.09 -8.18
CA LEU A 273 4.93 -25.07 -9.14
C LEU A 273 3.40 -25.10 -9.31
N ALA A 274 2.74 -23.97 -9.20
CA ALA A 274 1.33 -23.85 -9.48
C ALA A 274 1.06 -24.07 -10.96
N VAL A 275 -0.01 -24.80 -11.28
CA VAL A 275 -0.39 -25.18 -12.65
C VAL A 275 -1.87 -24.85 -12.87
N PHE A 276 -2.17 -24.14 -13.94
CA PHE A 276 -3.50 -23.84 -14.40
C PHE A 276 -3.97 -24.97 -15.33
N ASP A 277 -5.07 -25.63 -14.96
CA ASP A 277 -5.70 -26.67 -15.80
C ASP A 277 -6.71 -26.00 -16.73
N GLU A 278 -6.32 -25.82 -17.97
CA GLU A 278 -7.08 -25.11 -19.01
C GLU A 278 -7.90 -26.08 -19.88
N GLY A 279 -8.13 -27.30 -19.38
CA GLY A 279 -8.98 -28.29 -20.03
C GLY A 279 -8.43 -28.74 -21.37
N VAL A 280 -9.10 -28.38 -22.45
CA VAL A 280 -8.73 -28.77 -23.84
C VAL A 280 -7.36 -28.22 -24.24
N LEU A 281 -6.97 -27.06 -23.69
CA LEU A 281 -5.67 -26.43 -23.95
C LEU A 281 -4.53 -27.10 -23.18
N GLY A 282 -4.86 -27.96 -22.22
CA GLY A 282 -3.88 -28.66 -21.40
C GLY A 282 -3.57 -27.95 -20.09
N ARG A 283 -2.33 -28.11 -19.62
CA ARG A 283 -1.89 -27.60 -18.34
C ARG A 283 -0.77 -26.59 -18.51
N THR A 284 -0.99 -25.37 -18.04
CA THR A 284 -0.02 -24.27 -18.11
C THR A 284 0.59 -24.03 -16.73
N GLY A 285 1.89 -24.24 -16.60
CA GLY A 285 2.62 -23.93 -15.35
C GLY A 285 2.74 -22.43 -15.11
N ALA A 286 2.93 -22.05 -13.86
CA ALA A 286 3.19 -20.66 -13.48
C ALA A 286 4.41 -20.07 -14.21
N ASP A 287 5.38 -20.89 -14.62
CA ASP A 287 6.55 -20.51 -15.41
C ASP A 287 6.18 -20.00 -16.82
N GLN A 288 5.03 -20.42 -17.36
CA GLN A 288 4.52 -20.05 -18.69
C GLN A 288 3.30 -19.11 -18.60
N ALA A 289 2.69 -18.93 -17.45
CA ALA A 289 1.49 -18.14 -17.26
C ALA A 289 1.75 -16.64 -17.54
N SER A 290 0.69 -15.93 -17.96
CA SER A 290 0.76 -14.47 -18.19
C SER A 290 1.00 -13.70 -16.88
N ASP A 291 1.65 -12.54 -17.00
CA ASP A 291 1.91 -11.65 -15.87
C ASP A 291 0.61 -11.25 -15.15
N GLY A 292 -0.43 -10.95 -15.90
CA GLY A 292 -1.72 -10.58 -15.36
C GLY A 292 -2.35 -11.71 -14.52
N MET A 293 -2.33 -12.96 -15.03
CA MET A 293 -2.87 -14.12 -14.31
C MET A 293 -2.10 -14.38 -13.01
N LEU A 294 -0.76 -14.28 -13.03
CA LEU A 294 0.06 -14.43 -11.84
C LEU A 294 -0.23 -13.33 -10.80
N ARG A 295 -0.31 -12.07 -11.23
CA ARG A 295 -0.68 -10.97 -10.34
C ARG A 295 -2.07 -11.16 -9.74
N HIS A 296 -3.05 -11.54 -10.57
CA HIS A 296 -4.39 -11.82 -10.10
C HIS A 296 -4.41 -12.93 -9.05
N LEU A 297 -3.71 -14.04 -9.29
CA LEU A 297 -3.57 -15.13 -8.33
C LEU A 297 -3.00 -14.65 -6.99
N ALA A 298 -1.96 -13.81 -7.01
CA ALA A 298 -1.34 -13.28 -5.79
C ALA A 298 -2.29 -12.36 -5.01
N PHE A 299 -2.94 -11.41 -5.69
CA PHE A 299 -3.91 -10.51 -5.05
C PHE A 299 -5.11 -11.28 -4.50
N ALA A 300 -5.68 -12.21 -5.28
CA ALA A 300 -6.78 -13.05 -4.81
C ALA A 300 -6.39 -13.91 -3.61
N ALA A 301 -5.19 -14.48 -3.59
CA ALA A 301 -4.69 -15.25 -2.45
C ALA A 301 -4.63 -14.40 -1.19
N VAL A 302 -4.08 -13.18 -1.24
CA VAL A 302 -4.01 -12.26 -0.08
C VAL A 302 -5.41 -11.89 0.42
N LEU A 303 -6.30 -11.50 -0.49
CA LEU A 303 -7.64 -11.05 -0.14
C LEU A 303 -8.48 -12.16 0.52
N LEU A 304 -8.34 -13.42 0.06
CA LEU A 304 -9.16 -14.54 0.52
C LEU A 304 -8.59 -15.27 1.74
N THR A 305 -7.29 -15.13 2.03
CA THR A 305 -6.65 -15.90 3.10
C THR A 305 -6.42 -15.12 4.38
N GLY A 306 -6.28 -13.79 4.28
CA GLY A 306 -6.00 -12.92 5.42
C GLY A 306 -4.61 -13.16 6.05
N ALA A 307 -4.39 -12.59 7.23
CA ALA A 307 -3.07 -12.52 7.89
C ALA A 307 -2.40 -13.88 8.16
N GLY A 308 -3.15 -14.96 8.34
CA GLY A 308 -2.60 -16.28 8.70
C GLY A 308 -1.71 -16.93 7.63
N VAL A 309 -1.78 -16.46 6.38
CA VAL A 309 -1.00 -16.98 5.25
C VAL A 309 0.01 -15.95 4.74
N LEU A 310 0.09 -14.79 5.38
CA LEU A 310 1.02 -13.73 5.00
C LEU A 310 2.29 -13.78 5.85
N ASP A 311 3.40 -13.42 5.24
CA ASP A 311 4.68 -13.27 5.92
C ASP A 311 4.70 -11.93 6.67
N LEU A 312 3.99 -11.91 7.80
CA LEU A 312 3.87 -10.75 8.70
C LEU A 312 4.55 -11.06 10.02
N ASP A 313 5.23 -10.08 10.59
CA ASP A 313 5.58 -10.07 12.01
C ASP A 313 4.31 -9.84 12.82
N VAL A 314 3.70 -10.91 13.22
CA VAL A 314 2.45 -10.86 13.99
C VAL A 314 2.81 -10.61 15.44
N ALA A 315 2.37 -9.49 16.01
CA ALA A 315 2.34 -9.30 17.45
C ALA A 315 1.40 -10.35 18.05
N THR A 316 1.95 -11.44 18.56
CA THR A 316 1.19 -12.59 19.10
C THR A 316 0.38 -12.23 20.35
N GLU A 317 0.70 -11.10 20.98
CA GLU A 317 0.10 -10.61 22.21
C GLU A 317 -1.29 -10.01 22.03
N VAL A 318 -1.63 -9.49 20.82
CA VAL A 318 -2.95 -8.93 20.55
C VAL A 318 -3.88 -10.00 20.01
N PRO A 319 -5.04 -10.25 20.64
CA PRO A 319 -6.01 -11.21 20.14
C PRO A 319 -6.44 -10.90 18.70
N TRP A 320 -6.57 -11.92 17.87
CA TRP A 320 -6.99 -11.82 16.47
C TRP A 320 -8.23 -10.92 16.26
N ALA A 321 -9.20 -11.00 17.20
CA ALA A 321 -10.43 -10.23 17.14
C ALA A 321 -10.21 -8.70 17.14
N HIS A 322 -9.08 -8.23 17.64
CA HIS A 322 -8.74 -6.80 17.74
C HIS A 322 -7.79 -6.30 16.65
N ARG A 323 -7.33 -7.18 15.77
CA ARG A 323 -6.38 -6.85 14.71
C ARG A 323 -7.11 -6.43 13.44
N GLN A 324 -6.49 -5.56 12.66
CA GLN A 324 -6.92 -5.20 11.31
C GLN A 324 -5.72 -5.26 10.38
N LEU A 325 -5.78 -6.15 9.39
CA LEU A 325 -4.78 -6.22 8.33
C LEU A 325 -5.02 -5.11 7.32
N THR A 326 -4.00 -4.31 7.04
CA THR A 326 -4.00 -3.34 5.95
C THR A 326 -3.10 -3.83 4.81
N VAL A 327 -3.68 -4.12 3.65
CA VAL A 327 -2.96 -4.52 2.44
C VAL A 327 -2.68 -3.29 1.58
N LEU A 328 -1.42 -3.05 1.27
CA LEU A 328 -0.99 -2.01 0.34
C LEU A 328 -0.79 -2.64 -1.04
N ALA A 329 -1.78 -2.52 -1.90
CA ALA A 329 -1.79 -3.12 -3.22
C ALA A 329 -1.21 -2.16 -4.26
N GLU A 330 0.10 -2.29 -4.54
CA GLU A 330 0.77 -1.47 -5.54
C GLU A 330 0.53 -2.02 -6.95
N ASP A 331 0.25 -1.13 -7.90
CA ASP A 331 0.02 -1.46 -9.32
C ASP A 331 -0.97 -2.60 -9.55
N LEU A 332 -2.07 -2.60 -8.79
CA LEU A 332 -3.08 -3.67 -8.82
C LEU A 332 -3.60 -3.97 -10.23
N GLY A 333 -3.71 -2.95 -11.08
CA GLY A 333 -4.18 -3.08 -12.47
C GLY A 333 -3.10 -3.46 -13.49
N ALA A 334 -1.83 -3.60 -13.10
CA ALA A 334 -0.77 -3.84 -14.06
C ALA A 334 -0.89 -5.22 -14.74
N GLY A 335 -0.96 -5.21 -16.08
CA GLY A 335 -1.12 -6.42 -16.88
C GLY A 335 -2.51 -7.06 -16.84
N LEU A 336 -3.50 -6.38 -16.26
CA LEU A 336 -4.89 -6.80 -16.21
C LEU A 336 -5.75 -5.95 -17.16
N SER A 337 -6.81 -6.54 -17.71
CA SER A 337 -7.87 -5.77 -18.34
C SER A 337 -8.65 -4.95 -17.30
N VAL A 338 -9.46 -4.00 -17.76
CA VAL A 338 -10.32 -3.19 -16.89
C VAL A 338 -11.27 -4.09 -16.09
N GLU A 339 -11.88 -5.09 -16.74
CA GLU A 339 -12.80 -6.04 -16.14
C GLU A 339 -12.12 -6.92 -15.09
N GLN A 340 -10.89 -7.38 -15.36
CA GLN A 340 -10.09 -8.18 -14.44
C GLN A 340 -9.70 -7.39 -13.20
N ALA A 341 -9.23 -6.15 -13.39
CA ALA A 341 -8.90 -5.25 -12.29
C ALA A 341 -10.15 -4.86 -11.48
N ALA A 342 -11.30 -4.64 -12.15
CA ALA A 342 -12.56 -4.38 -11.49
C ALA A 342 -13.05 -5.59 -10.66
N ALA A 343 -12.85 -6.80 -11.16
CA ALA A 343 -13.18 -8.03 -10.41
C ALA A 343 -12.34 -8.14 -9.12
N LEU A 344 -11.04 -7.85 -9.18
CA LEU A 344 -10.20 -7.79 -7.97
C LEU A 344 -10.64 -6.71 -6.98
N LEU A 345 -11.02 -5.54 -7.46
CA LEU A 345 -11.50 -4.47 -6.60
C LEU A 345 -12.86 -4.79 -5.97
N ARG A 346 -13.76 -5.47 -6.70
CA ARG A 346 -15.02 -5.99 -6.13
C ARG A 346 -14.74 -7.01 -5.03
N LEU A 347 -13.82 -7.95 -5.28
CA LEU A 347 -13.38 -8.92 -4.28
C LEU A 347 -12.75 -8.21 -3.05
N ALA A 348 -11.87 -7.23 -3.27
CA ALA A 348 -11.26 -6.44 -2.20
C ALA A 348 -12.32 -5.73 -1.34
N ARG A 349 -13.32 -5.10 -1.98
CA ARG A 349 -14.44 -4.46 -1.29
C ARG A 349 -15.23 -5.47 -0.45
N GLU A 350 -15.64 -6.58 -1.05
CA GLU A 350 -16.40 -7.63 -0.37
C GLU A 350 -15.65 -8.17 0.86
N MET A 351 -14.36 -8.41 0.71
CA MET A 351 -13.53 -8.91 1.81
C MET A 351 -13.30 -7.84 2.88
N ALA A 352 -13.15 -6.57 2.50
CA ALA A 352 -13.01 -5.46 3.44
C ALA A 352 -14.30 -5.21 4.26
N GLU A 353 -15.46 -5.41 3.65
CA GLU A 353 -16.76 -5.30 4.34
C GLU A 353 -17.02 -6.50 5.29
N ARG A 354 -16.56 -7.70 4.95
CA ARG A 354 -16.86 -8.94 5.69
C ARG A 354 -15.78 -9.38 6.66
N SER A 355 -14.58 -8.87 6.50
CA SER A 355 -13.42 -9.32 7.28
C SER A 355 -12.65 -8.18 7.92
N GLN A 356 -11.59 -8.54 8.62
CA GLN A 356 -10.68 -7.59 9.29
C GLN A 356 -9.61 -7.06 8.32
N LEU A 357 -10.03 -6.80 7.09
CA LEU A 357 -9.16 -6.39 6.00
C LEU A 357 -9.44 -4.94 5.61
N ARG A 358 -8.38 -4.18 5.41
CA ARG A 358 -8.39 -2.91 4.71
C ARG A 358 -7.51 -3.04 3.48
N VAL A 359 -7.91 -2.42 2.39
CA VAL A 359 -7.12 -2.40 1.16
C VAL A 359 -6.89 -0.96 0.73
N VAL A 360 -5.63 -0.61 0.53
CA VAL A 360 -5.21 0.65 -0.10
C VAL A 360 -4.53 0.29 -1.42
N ALA A 361 -5.23 0.52 -2.53
CA ALA A 361 -4.78 0.13 -3.85
C ALA A 361 -4.32 1.34 -4.67
N ALA A 362 -3.30 1.15 -5.50
CA ALA A 362 -2.85 2.13 -6.48
C ALA A 362 -3.13 1.62 -7.90
N LEU A 363 -3.76 2.47 -8.73
CA LEU A 363 -4.08 2.23 -10.14
C LEU A 363 -3.58 3.40 -10.99
N GLN A 364 -3.28 3.15 -12.26
CA GLN A 364 -3.02 4.22 -13.21
C GLN A 364 -4.31 4.86 -13.70
N GLU A 365 -5.27 4.03 -14.11
CA GLU A 365 -6.53 4.45 -14.69
C GLU A 365 -7.71 4.20 -13.73
N PRO A 366 -8.69 5.13 -13.65
CA PRO A 366 -9.82 4.99 -12.75
C PRO A 366 -10.94 4.07 -13.27
N ALA A 367 -10.88 3.59 -14.51
CA ALA A 367 -11.97 2.86 -15.15
C ALA A 367 -12.40 1.63 -14.33
N ALA A 368 -11.44 0.79 -13.97
CA ALA A 368 -11.68 -0.41 -13.15
C ALA A 368 -12.28 -0.08 -11.78
N ALA A 369 -11.79 0.99 -11.13
CA ALA A 369 -12.32 1.42 -9.84
C ALA A 369 -13.73 1.97 -9.95
N ARG A 370 -14.03 2.77 -10.98
CA ARG A 370 -15.39 3.26 -11.23
C ARG A 370 -16.37 2.15 -11.49
N GLU A 371 -15.97 1.14 -12.28
CA GLU A 371 -16.78 -0.06 -12.53
C GLU A 371 -17.02 -0.86 -11.25
N ALA A 372 -15.96 -1.14 -10.48
CA ALA A 372 -16.06 -1.89 -9.23
C ALA A 372 -16.90 -1.21 -8.16
N LEU A 373 -16.92 0.13 -8.15
CA LEU A 373 -17.61 0.96 -7.17
C LEU A 373 -18.99 1.45 -7.67
N ALA A 374 -19.37 1.14 -8.92
CA ALA A 374 -20.70 1.45 -9.44
C ALA A 374 -21.78 0.75 -8.61
N GLY A 375 -22.75 1.53 -8.12
CA GLY A 375 -23.83 1.00 -7.26
C GLY A 375 -23.43 0.69 -5.81
N ALA A 376 -22.21 1.03 -5.38
CA ALA A 376 -21.84 0.94 -3.98
C ALA A 376 -22.58 2.03 -3.17
N SER A 377 -23.50 1.61 -2.31
CA SER A 377 -24.18 2.47 -1.36
C SER A 377 -23.43 2.42 -0.02
N GLY A 378 -22.90 3.55 0.43
CA GLY A 378 -22.31 3.68 1.77
C GLY A 378 -20.79 3.87 1.80
N GLY A 379 -20.27 4.32 2.94
CA GLY A 379 -18.87 4.75 3.18
C GLY A 379 -17.80 3.67 3.17
N GLY A 380 -18.04 2.49 2.57
CA GLY A 380 -17.09 1.37 2.54
C GLY A 380 -15.91 1.55 1.56
N ALA A 381 -15.98 2.54 0.65
CA ALA A 381 -14.92 2.76 -0.31
C ALA A 381 -14.72 4.25 -0.64
N VAL A 382 -13.48 4.63 -0.94
CA VAL A 382 -13.11 5.96 -1.41
C VAL A 382 -12.18 5.87 -2.62
N LEU A 383 -12.49 6.66 -3.65
CA LEU A 383 -11.65 6.84 -4.81
C LEU A 383 -10.91 8.16 -4.68
N VAL A 384 -9.58 8.17 -4.79
CA VAL A 384 -8.75 9.36 -4.61
C VAL A 384 -7.93 9.61 -5.86
N GLU A 385 -8.17 10.74 -6.49
CA GLU A 385 -7.38 11.19 -7.61
C GLU A 385 -6.08 11.81 -7.11
N CYS A 386 -4.96 11.34 -7.64
CA CYS A 386 -3.63 11.88 -7.40
C CYS A 386 -3.17 12.68 -8.61
N ARG A 387 -2.81 13.96 -8.40
CA ARG A 387 -2.27 14.83 -9.44
C ARG A 387 -1.02 15.55 -8.95
N ARG A 388 -0.16 15.95 -9.88
CA ARG A 388 0.87 16.94 -9.59
C ARG A 388 0.28 18.34 -9.76
N ASP A 389 0.47 19.16 -8.75
CA ASP A 389 0.19 20.59 -8.86
C ASP A 389 1.22 21.22 -9.80
N PRO A 390 0.79 21.90 -10.87
CA PRO A 390 1.70 22.44 -11.89
C PRO A 390 2.62 23.54 -11.36
N ASP A 391 2.18 24.31 -10.38
CA ASP A 391 2.93 25.46 -9.86
C ASP A 391 3.96 25.04 -8.81
N SER A 392 3.56 24.16 -7.89
CA SER A 392 4.39 23.74 -6.78
C SER A 392 5.13 22.43 -7.01
N GLY A 393 4.70 21.61 -7.98
CA GLY A 393 5.22 20.26 -8.24
C GLY A 393 4.86 19.22 -7.17
N PHE A 394 4.12 19.59 -6.13
CA PHE A 394 3.71 18.65 -5.08
C PHE A 394 2.50 17.81 -5.51
N THR A 395 2.35 16.64 -4.87
CA THR A 395 1.19 15.79 -5.07
C THR A 395 -0.03 16.34 -4.32
N VAL A 396 -1.14 16.48 -5.04
CA VAL A 396 -2.45 16.85 -4.49
C VAL A 396 -3.37 15.63 -4.55
N LEU A 397 -4.10 15.41 -3.47
CA LEU A 397 -5.10 14.34 -3.34
C LEU A 397 -6.49 14.94 -3.44
N ARG A 398 -7.35 14.36 -4.29
CA ARG A 398 -8.75 14.76 -4.46
C ARG A 398 -9.66 13.56 -4.21
N PRO A 399 -10.18 13.39 -2.98
CA PRO A 399 -11.13 12.33 -2.69
C PRO A 399 -12.43 12.53 -3.49
N GLN A 400 -12.91 11.43 -4.07
CA GLN A 400 -14.17 11.35 -4.80
C GLN A 400 -15.05 10.36 -4.05
N VAL A 401 -16.18 10.84 -3.50
CA VAL A 401 -17.19 9.94 -2.96
C VAL A 401 -17.97 9.35 -4.14
N PRO A 402 -18.12 8.04 -4.23
CA PRO A 402 -18.95 7.43 -5.28
C PRO A 402 -20.35 8.04 -5.22
N ARG A 403 -20.77 8.71 -6.30
CA ARG A 403 -22.15 9.21 -6.40
C ARG A 403 -23.07 8.05 -6.66
N VAL A 404 -24.04 7.83 -5.80
CA VAL A 404 -25.18 6.96 -6.09
C VAL A 404 -25.93 7.59 -7.28
N PRO A 405 -26.11 6.89 -8.41
CA PRO A 405 -26.96 7.38 -9.47
C PRO A 405 -28.36 7.57 -8.87
N VAL A 406 -28.84 8.79 -8.82
CA VAL A 406 -30.26 9.05 -8.55
C VAL A 406 -31.00 8.39 -9.69
N GLN A 407 -31.71 7.28 -9.41
CA GLN A 407 -32.65 6.70 -10.35
C GLN A 407 -33.66 7.79 -10.64
N GLY A 408 -33.60 8.36 -11.84
CA GLY A 408 -34.58 9.31 -12.34
C GLY A 408 -35.95 8.67 -12.20
N GLY A 409 -36.77 9.27 -11.34
CA GLY A 409 -38.16 8.92 -11.22
C GLY A 409 -38.76 8.91 -12.60
N ARG A 410 -39.29 7.76 -13.01
CA ARG A 410 -40.21 7.69 -14.16
C ARG A 410 -41.36 8.59 -13.82
N GLY A 411 -41.44 9.74 -14.51
CA GLY A 411 -42.61 10.59 -14.50
C GLY A 411 -43.77 9.77 -15.01
N GLU A 412 -44.73 9.51 -14.13
CA GLU A 412 -46.05 9.04 -14.50
C GLU A 412 -46.68 10.12 -15.38
N ALA A 413 -46.86 9.78 -16.65
CA ALA A 413 -47.72 10.49 -17.54
C ALA A 413 -49.17 10.11 -17.13
N ALA A 414 -49.81 10.93 -16.31
CA ALA A 414 -51.23 10.92 -16.11
C ALA A 414 -51.85 11.83 -17.16
N GLY A 415 -52.64 11.19 -18.01
CA GLY A 415 -53.37 11.84 -19.08
C GLY A 415 -54.67 12.52 -18.62
N ALA A 416 -55.23 13.23 -19.58
CA ALA A 416 -56.59 13.64 -19.80
C ALA A 416 -57.10 14.96 -19.22
N GLY A 417 -57.54 15.79 -20.15
CA GLY A 417 -58.69 16.65 -19.92
C GLY A 417 -58.70 17.99 -20.62
N ALA A 418 -59.12 17.94 -21.86
CA ALA A 418 -60.00 18.88 -22.60
C ALA A 418 -60.22 20.31 -22.06
N GLY A 419 -60.13 21.26 -22.96
CA GLY A 419 -61.03 22.41 -22.98
C GLY A 419 -60.48 23.78 -23.31
N GLY A 420 -60.61 24.20 -24.57
CA GLY A 420 -61.26 25.47 -24.88
C GLY A 420 -60.41 26.70 -25.22
N ARG A 421 -60.28 27.00 -26.53
CA ARG A 421 -60.48 28.32 -27.18
C ARG A 421 -59.73 29.53 -26.58
N SER A 422 -59.11 30.43 -27.31
CA SER A 422 -59.22 31.00 -28.66
C SER A 422 -58.18 32.08 -28.85
N ALA A 423 -57.75 32.24 -30.07
CA ALA A 423 -57.57 33.46 -30.85
C ALA A 423 -56.40 34.44 -30.58
N GLY A 424 -55.68 34.69 -31.63
CA GLY A 424 -55.08 35.96 -32.02
C GLY A 424 -53.56 35.89 -32.02
N GLY A 425 -52.85 35.90 -33.09
CA GLY A 425 -52.86 36.76 -34.27
C GLY A 425 -51.47 37.36 -34.43
N GLY A 426 -50.88 37.24 -35.60
CA GLY A 426 -49.82 38.12 -36.09
C GLY A 426 -48.40 37.49 -36.18
N SER A 427 -48.00 36.92 -37.35
CA SER A 427 -47.41 37.54 -38.53
C SER A 427 -46.07 38.23 -38.23
N SER A 428 -44.97 37.82 -38.73
CA SER A 428 -44.36 37.85 -40.06
C SER A 428 -42.91 37.43 -39.98
N ALA A 429 -42.46 36.52 -40.79
CA ALA A 429 -41.59 36.73 -41.96
C ALA A 429 -40.19 37.23 -41.56
N GLY A 430 -39.16 36.58 -41.93
CA GLY A 430 -38.65 36.15 -43.15
C GLY A 430 -37.18 35.83 -43.08
N THR A 431 -36.86 34.95 -43.93
CA THR A 431 -35.77 34.83 -44.91
C THR A 431 -34.41 34.34 -44.42
N ARG A 432 -34.10 33.09 -44.69
CA ARG A 432 -33.30 32.52 -45.79
C ARG A 432 -31.96 33.20 -46.06
N ALA A 433 -30.86 32.47 -45.87
CA ALA A 433 -29.93 32.15 -46.97
C ALA A 433 -28.72 31.32 -46.45
N VAL A 434 -28.52 30.16 -47.03
CA VAL A 434 -27.28 29.48 -47.35
C VAL A 434 -26.94 29.93 -48.77
N PRO A 435 -25.73 29.92 -49.35
CA PRO A 435 -24.78 28.79 -49.38
C PRO A 435 -23.28 29.13 -49.50
N ALA A 436 -22.52 28.07 -49.36
CA ALA A 436 -21.44 27.53 -50.19
C ALA A 436 -20.17 28.33 -50.55
N GLY A 437 -19.04 27.67 -50.40
CA GLY A 437 -18.14 27.50 -51.52
C GLY A 437 -16.67 27.80 -51.32
N GLY A 438 -15.80 26.80 -51.62
CA GLY A 438 -14.46 27.06 -52.14
C GLY A 438 -13.32 26.61 -51.20
N SER A 439 -12.72 25.44 -51.25
CA SER A 439 -11.83 24.86 -52.26
C SER A 439 -10.55 25.64 -52.54
N SER A 440 -9.43 25.05 -52.13
CA SER A 440 -8.12 24.91 -52.81
C SER A 440 -7.03 24.66 -51.73
N ALA A 441 -6.35 23.58 -51.61
CA ALA A 441 -5.41 22.81 -52.41
C ALA A 441 -4.09 23.56 -52.69
N VAL A 442 -3.03 22.75 -52.58
CA VAL A 442 -1.60 22.93 -52.99
C VAL A 442 -0.68 23.27 -51.82
N GLY A 443 0.29 22.50 -51.37
CA GLY A 443 1.14 21.56 -52.07
C GLY A 443 2.58 21.85 -51.70
N GLY A 444 3.40 20.86 -51.57
CA GLY A 444 4.85 20.98 -51.62
C GLY A 444 5.57 20.73 -50.32
N ALA A 445 6.16 19.68 -50.17
CA ALA A 445 7.34 19.03 -50.69
C ALA A 445 8.43 18.89 -49.61
N VAL A 446 8.80 17.66 -49.40
CA VAL A 446 10.01 17.18 -48.67
C VAL A 446 11.25 17.60 -49.46
N PRO A 447 12.39 17.78 -48.84
CA PRO A 447 13.47 16.91 -49.24
C PRO A 447 14.20 16.18 -48.10
N ALA A 448 14.58 15.00 -48.47
CA ALA A 448 15.53 14.11 -47.81
C ALA A 448 17.00 14.55 -48.09
N GLY A 449 17.87 14.03 -47.32
CA GLY A 449 19.32 14.00 -47.52
C GLY A 449 20.02 14.21 -46.23
N GLY A 450 20.85 13.40 -45.76
CA GLY A 450 21.79 12.44 -46.23
C GLY A 450 22.89 12.36 -45.22
N ALA A 451 23.09 11.18 -44.72
CA ALA A 451 24.27 10.34 -44.75
C ALA A 451 25.56 10.85 -44.08
N ALA A 452 26.05 9.96 -43.24
CA ALA A 452 27.39 9.40 -43.19
C ALA A 452 28.45 9.97 -42.23
N GLY A 453 29.10 9.04 -41.59
CA GLY A 453 30.44 9.10 -41.06
C GLY A 453 30.52 8.64 -39.61
N ALA A 454 30.74 7.41 -39.26
CA ALA A 454 31.89 6.55 -39.42
C ALA A 454 33.10 6.93 -38.54
N GLY A 455 33.54 5.96 -37.86
CA GLY A 455 34.89 5.85 -37.29
C GLY A 455 34.94 5.94 -35.80
N GLY A 456 35.32 4.96 -35.11
CA GLY A 456 36.37 3.99 -35.11
C GLY A 456 36.82 3.88 -33.69
N ALA A 457 36.66 2.70 -33.12
CA ALA A 457 37.71 1.71 -32.93
C ALA A 457 38.78 2.13 -31.89
N VAL A 458 38.86 1.33 -30.88
CA VAL A 458 39.85 0.29 -30.58
C VAL A 458 40.93 0.74 -29.57
N LEU A 459 41.14 0.07 -28.53
CA LEU A 459 42.06 -0.93 -27.98
C LEU A 459 42.21 -0.70 -26.47
N ALA A 460 42.00 -1.70 -25.61
CA ALA A 460 42.82 -2.87 -25.33
C ALA A 460 44.11 -2.58 -24.56
N GLY A 461 44.29 -3.37 -23.56
CA GLY A 461 45.55 -3.65 -22.92
C GLY A 461 45.54 -3.31 -21.46
N GLY A 462 45.75 -4.15 -20.53
CA GLY A 462 46.57 -5.32 -20.38
C GLY A 462 47.03 -5.34 -18.97
N ALA A 463 46.77 -6.38 -18.28
CA ALA A 463 47.64 -7.39 -17.74
C ALA A 463 48.57 -6.98 -16.60
N ALA A 464 48.38 -7.72 -15.49
CA ALA A 464 49.31 -8.58 -14.79
C ALA A 464 50.27 -7.96 -13.72
N GLY A 465 50.34 -8.68 -12.63
CA GLY A 465 51.39 -8.76 -11.65
C GLY A 465 50.85 -9.01 -10.25
N ALA A 466 50.69 -10.19 -9.75
CA ALA A 466 51.60 -11.28 -9.36
C ALA A 466 52.53 -10.90 -8.17
N GLY A 467 52.39 -11.70 -7.14
CA GLY A 467 53.38 -11.89 -6.06
C GLY A 467 52.92 -11.36 -4.74
N GLY A 468 52.90 -12.05 -3.63
CA GLY A 468 53.42 -13.34 -3.26
C GLY A 468 53.47 -13.44 -1.76
N ALA A 469 53.08 -14.59 -1.28
CA ALA A 469 53.64 -15.36 -0.17
C ALA A 469 53.81 -14.78 1.21
N GLY A 470 53.27 -15.50 2.22
CA GLY A 470 54.11 -15.90 3.31
C GLY A 470 53.47 -15.83 4.72
N GLY A 471 53.24 -17.03 5.31
CA GLY A 471 53.56 -17.37 6.66
C GLY A 471 52.39 -17.32 7.67
N ALA A 472 51.76 -18.39 7.99
CA ALA A 472 52.08 -19.49 8.88
C ALA A 472 51.86 -19.19 10.38
N ALA A 473 50.95 -20.00 10.96
CA ALA A 473 50.99 -20.68 12.24
C ALA A 473 50.65 -19.94 13.54
N GLY A 474 49.72 -20.52 14.28
CA GLY A 474 49.55 -20.35 15.70
C GLY A 474 48.20 -20.88 16.19
N ARG A 475 48.17 -22.19 16.46
CA ARG A 475 47.12 -22.87 17.30
C ARG A 475 47.14 -22.25 18.69
N ASP A 476 45.96 -22.16 19.32
CA ASP A 476 45.76 -22.85 20.61
C ASP A 476 44.26 -22.83 20.96
N ALA A 477 43.78 -24.03 21.22
CA ALA A 477 42.52 -24.34 21.82
C ALA A 477 42.64 -24.20 23.35
N VAL A 478 41.58 -23.69 23.98
CA VAL A 478 41.26 -24.04 25.38
C VAL A 478 39.75 -24.13 25.52
N ASP A 479 39.31 -25.34 25.73
CA ASP A 479 38.06 -25.68 26.41
C ASP A 479 38.05 -25.10 27.82
N LEU A 480 36.86 -24.78 28.34
CA LEU A 480 36.37 -25.23 29.64
C LEU A 480 34.97 -24.75 29.95
N GLU A 481 34.17 -25.72 30.32
CA GLU A 481 32.85 -25.69 30.94
C GLU A 481 32.71 -24.79 32.18
N GLY A 482 31.45 -24.35 32.40
CA GLY A 482 30.99 -23.70 33.61
C GLY A 482 29.57 -23.17 33.43
#